data_ff131f770422c15f81d14e65d0cee334
#
_entry.id   ff131f770422c15f81d14e65d0cee334
#
_cell.length_a   1.000
_cell.length_b   1.000
_cell.length_c   1.000
_cell.angle_alpha   90.00
_cell.angle_beta   90.00
_cell.angle_gamma   90.00
#
_symmetry.space_group_name_H-M   'P 1'
#
loop_
_entity.id
_entity.type
_entity.pdbx_description
1 polymer ?
#
loop_
_entity_poly.entity_id
_entity_poly.type
_entity_poly.pdbx_seq_one_letter_code
_entity_poly.pdbx_strand_id
1 'polypeptide(L)'
;AERVVEEIRARGGQAMASGASVTDFEAMQALVQQALDAWGRIDALVCNAGILRDKSFAKMDLADFRLVLDVHLMGAVHLVKAAWPHMVAQKYGRILMTTSSTGLYGNFGQSNYGAAKLALVGLMQTLALEGAKHDIRVNCLAPTAATRMTEGLLPPEVLELLRPEAVVPAMLVGVCQDAPTRTILCAGAGTYE
;
A
#
# COMPACT_ATOMS: atom_id res chain seq x y z
N ALA A 1 -14.42 -8.12 0.43
CA ALA A 1 -14.01 -7.76 1.79
C ALA A 1 -14.70 -8.66 2.82
N GLU A 2 -16.03 -8.87 2.75
CA GLU A 2 -16.81 -9.65 3.73
C GLU A 2 -16.25 -11.05 3.99
N ARG A 3 -15.97 -11.82 2.92
CA ARG A 3 -15.37 -13.16 3.05
C ARG A 3 -14.07 -13.14 3.87
N VAL A 4 -13.21 -12.15 3.68
CA VAL A 4 -11.94 -12.04 4.42
C VAL A 4 -12.20 -11.73 5.90
N VAL A 5 -13.22 -10.91 6.19
CA VAL A 5 -13.65 -10.65 7.58
C VAL A 5 -14.11 -11.93 8.25
N GLU A 6 -14.94 -12.73 7.57
CA GLU A 6 -15.41 -14.04 8.07
C GLU A 6 -14.26 -15.01 8.34
N GLU A 7 -13.29 -15.10 7.40
CA GLU A 7 -12.10 -15.95 7.56
C GLU A 7 -11.25 -15.54 8.77
N ILE A 8 -11.06 -14.22 9.00
CA ILE A 8 -10.30 -13.71 10.14
C ILE A 8 -11.03 -14.02 11.45
N ARG A 9 -12.34 -13.77 11.49
CA ARG A 9 -13.17 -14.04 12.68
C ARG A 9 -13.23 -15.53 13.02
N ALA A 10 -13.31 -16.39 12.01
CA ALA A 10 -13.28 -17.85 12.19
C ALA A 10 -11.97 -18.36 12.80
N ARG A 11 -10.87 -17.60 12.65
CA ARG A 11 -9.57 -17.86 13.27
C ARG A 11 -9.37 -17.17 14.62
N GLY A 12 -10.43 -16.56 15.19
CA GLY A 12 -10.40 -15.85 16.47
C GLY A 12 -9.87 -14.41 16.40
N GLY A 13 -9.61 -13.88 15.21
CA GLY A 13 -9.23 -12.49 15.02
C GLY A 13 -10.42 -11.54 14.97
N GLN A 14 -10.15 -10.24 15.02
CA GLN A 14 -11.15 -9.19 14.84
C GLN A 14 -10.93 -8.51 13.48
N ALA A 15 -12.01 -8.26 12.77
CA ALA A 15 -11.95 -7.58 11.49
C ALA A 15 -13.26 -6.85 11.17
N MET A 16 -13.14 -5.77 10.41
CA MET A 16 -14.26 -5.02 9.82
C MET A 16 -13.99 -4.79 8.34
N ALA A 17 -15.05 -4.76 7.54
CA ALA A 17 -14.97 -4.37 6.14
C ALA A 17 -15.41 -2.90 5.98
N SER A 18 -14.80 -2.21 5.04
CA SER A 18 -15.25 -0.90 4.56
C SER A 18 -15.28 -0.88 3.03
N GLY A 19 -16.32 -0.28 2.47
CA GLY A 19 -16.45 0.02 1.05
C GLY A 19 -16.03 1.44 0.67
N ALA A 20 -15.36 2.16 1.58
CA ALA A 20 -14.93 3.53 1.36
C ALA A 20 -13.93 3.64 0.20
N SER A 21 -14.07 4.67 -0.63
CA SER A 21 -13.10 4.97 -1.67
C SER A 21 -11.89 5.70 -1.08
N VAL A 22 -10.69 5.26 -1.43
CA VAL A 22 -9.45 5.94 -1.03
C VAL A 22 -9.29 7.33 -1.64
N THR A 23 -10.04 7.64 -2.71
CA THR A 23 -10.04 8.97 -3.34
C THR A 23 -10.89 10.00 -2.59
N ASP A 24 -11.66 9.55 -1.60
CA ASP A 24 -12.51 10.39 -0.76
C ASP A 24 -11.85 10.56 0.62
N PHE A 25 -11.41 11.79 0.93
CA PHE A 25 -10.73 12.07 2.19
C PHE A 25 -11.65 11.96 3.40
N GLU A 26 -12.90 12.40 3.30
CA GLU A 26 -13.88 12.29 4.40
C GLU A 26 -14.18 10.82 4.70
N ALA A 27 -14.30 9.99 3.67
CA ALA A 27 -14.47 8.56 3.83
C ALA A 27 -13.24 7.90 4.50
N MET A 28 -12.02 8.37 4.21
CA MET A 28 -10.81 7.89 4.90
C MET A 28 -10.75 8.34 6.37
N GLN A 29 -11.18 9.56 6.68
CA GLN A 29 -11.33 10.01 8.08
C GLN A 29 -12.34 9.15 8.84
N ALA A 30 -13.50 8.87 8.24
CA ALA A 30 -14.51 8.00 8.84
C ALA A 30 -14.00 6.56 9.05
N LEU A 31 -13.22 6.01 8.10
CA LEU A 31 -12.59 4.70 8.24
C LEU A 31 -11.61 4.65 9.42
N VAL A 32 -10.78 5.67 9.56
CA VAL A 32 -9.83 5.80 10.68
C VAL A 32 -10.60 5.89 12.00
N GLN A 33 -11.67 6.69 12.05
CA GLN A 33 -12.50 6.82 13.27
C GLN A 33 -13.17 5.49 13.64
N GLN A 34 -13.70 4.74 12.66
CA GLN A 34 -14.25 3.41 12.91
C GLN A 34 -13.23 2.44 13.54
N ALA A 35 -11.97 2.48 13.08
CA ALA A 35 -10.92 1.67 13.66
C ALA A 35 -10.59 2.09 15.11
N LEU A 36 -10.55 3.39 15.38
CA LEU A 36 -10.33 3.94 16.73
C LEU A 36 -11.48 3.57 17.67
N ASP A 37 -12.72 3.66 17.21
CA ASP A 37 -13.90 3.30 18.01
C ASP A 37 -13.92 1.81 18.35
N ALA A 38 -13.45 0.95 17.44
CA ALA A 38 -13.44 -0.49 17.64
C ALA A 38 -12.25 -0.97 18.51
N TRP A 39 -11.06 -0.38 18.33
CA TRP A 39 -9.81 -0.92 18.92
C TRP A 39 -9.02 0.11 19.76
N GLY A 40 -9.45 1.38 19.80
CA GLY A 40 -8.83 2.43 20.58
C GLY A 40 -7.51 2.97 20.04
N ARG A 41 -6.93 2.35 19.00
CA ARG A 41 -5.63 2.71 18.43
C ARG A 41 -5.45 2.27 16.98
N ILE A 42 -4.47 2.85 16.31
CA ILE A 42 -4.03 2.44 14.97
C ILE A 42 -2.52 2.24 14.98
N ASP A 43 -2.07 1.02 14.86
CA ASP A 43 -0.64 0.68 14.94
C ASP A 43 0.03 0.62 13.57
N ALA A 44 -0.67 0.09 12.58
CA ALA A 44 -0.14 -0.10 11.24
C ALA A 44 -1.14 0.34 10.16
N LEU A 45 -0.59 0.92 9.09
CA LEU A 45 -1.31 1.22 7.85
C LEU A 45 -0.61 0.52 6.69
N VAL A 46 -1.39 -0.18 5.87
CA VAL A 46 -0.91 -0.74 4.60
C VAL A 46 -1.68 -0.09 3.46
N CYS A 47 -1.04 0.85 2.75
CA CYS A 47 -1.63 1.55 1.61
C CYS A 47 -1.44 0.71 0.34
N ASN A 48 -2.40 -0.18 0.06
CA ASN A 48 -2.31 -1.15 -1.03
C ASN A 48 -3.37 -0.97 -2.14
N ALA A 49 -4.34 -0.10 -1.95
CA ALA A 49 -5.36 0.16 -2.96
C ALA A 49 -4.75 0.62 -4.30
N GLY A 50 -5.26 0.11 -5.41
CA GLY A 50 -4.70 0.42 -6.70
C GLY A 50 -5.53 -0.06 -7.88
N ILE A 51 -5.28 0.55 -9.03
CA ILE A 51 -5.88 0.25 -10.33
C ILE A 51 -4.83 0.30 -11.43
N LEU A 52 -5.13 -0.29 -12.57
CA LEU A 52 -4.34 -0.16 -13.81
C LEU A 52 -5.16 0.52 -14.90
N ARG A 53 -4.51 1.39 -15.67
CA ARG A 53 -5.00 2.03 -16.89
C ARG A 53 -3.85 2.13 -17.88
N ASP A 54 -3.39 0.96 -18.35
CA ASP A 54 -2.17 0.83 -19.12
C ASP A 54 -2.40 1.19 -20.58
N LYS A 55 -1.61 2.11 -21.09
CA LYS A 55 -1.53 2.50 -22.51
C LYS A 55 -0.17 3.11 -22.78
N SER A 56 0.34 3.01 -24.01
CA SER A 56 1.51 3.80 -24.41
C SER A 56 1.23 5.30 -24.18
N PHE A 57 2.25 6.06 -23.80
CA PHE A 57 2.09 7.47 -23.45
C PHE A 57 1.38 8.29 -24.53
N ALA A 58 1.70 8.03 -25.79
CA ALA A 58 1.05 8.69 -26.94
C ALA A 58 -0.46 8.44 -27.04
N LYS A 59 -0.97 7.33 -26.48
CA LYS A 59 -2.39 6.94 -26.53
C LYS A 59 -3.08 7.08 -25.17
N MET A 60 -2.35 7.48 -24.14
CA MET A 60 -2.89 7.57 -22.79
C MET A 60 -3.81 8.78 -22.64
N ASP A 61 -5.00 8.54 -22.08
CA ASP A 61 -5.91 9.60 -21.71
C ASP A 61 -5.43 10.28 -20.42
N LEU A 62 -5.49 11.61 -20.39
CA LEU A 62 -5.11 12.38 -19.19
C LEU A 62 -6.07 12.15 -18.03
N ALA A 63 -7.33 11.79 -18.30
CA ALA A 63 -8.27 11.40 -17.25
C ALA A 63 -7.85 10.08 -16.58
N ASP A 64 -7.43 9.08 -17.37
CA ASP A 64 -6.87 7.83 -16.86
C ASP A 64 -5.56 8.08 -16.09
N PHE A 65 -4.72 8.99 -16.58
CA PHE A 65 -3.49 9.37 -15.88
C PHE A 65 -3.79 9.94 -14.49
N ARG A 66 -4.69 10.90 -14.41
CA ARG A 66 -5.13 11.53 -13.14
C ARG A 66 -5.76 10.52 -12.21
N LEU A 67 -6.67 9.68 -12.71
CA LEU A 67 -7.34 8.66 -11.90
C LEU A 67 -6.35 7.70 -11.24
N VAL A 68 -5.30 7.28 -11.96
CA VAL A 68 -4.25 6.43 -11.39
C VAL A 68 -3.47 7.16 -10.29
N LEU A 69 -3.12 8.43 -10.48
CA LEU A 69 -2.51 9.25 -9.41
C LEU A 69 -3.44 9.41 -8.21
N ASP A 70 -4.73 9.69 -8.45
CA ASP A 70 -5.71 9.90 -7.39
C ASP A 70 -5.87 8.64 -6.53
N VAL A 71 -5.94 7.46 -7.14
CA VAL A 71 -6.10 6.21 -6.38
C VAL A 71 -4.81 5.83 -5.66
N HIS A 72 -3.66 5.81 -6.35
CA HIS A 72 -2.41 5.29 -5.77
C HIS A 72 -1.72 6.27 -4.84
N LEU A 73 -1.55 7.52 -5.29
CA LEU A 73 -0.83 8.54 -4.52
C LEU A 73 -1.77 9.25 -3.55
N MET A 74 -2.82 9.91 -4.06
CA MET A 74 -3.71 10.66 -3.19
C MET A 74 -4.47 9.77 -2.22
N GLY A 75 -4.85 8.55 -2.63
CA GLY A 75 -5.44 7.57 -1.72
C GLY A 75 -4.55 7.22 -0.52
N ALA A 76 -3.24 7.04 -0.74
CA ALA A 76 -2.29 6.85 0.35
C ALA A 76 -2.15 8.11 1.20
N VAL A 77 -2.06 9.30 0.57
CA VAL A 77 -2.00 10.60 1.27
C VAL A 77 -3.22 10.79 2.17
N HIS A 78 -4.43 10.51 1.66
CA HIS A 78 -5.68 10.65 2.42
C HIS A 78 -5.68 9.77 3.67
N LEU A 79 -5.39 8.47 3.50
CA LEU A 79 -5.39 7.52 4.61
C LEU A 79 -4.31 7.88 5.66
N VAL A 80 -3.09 8.16 5.22
CA VAL A 80 -1.99 8.54 6.12
C VAL A 80 -2.31 9.86 6.81
N LYS A 81 -2.81 10.87 6.10
CA LYS A 81 -3.19 12.17 6.67
C LYS A 81 -4.26 12.04 7.75
N ALA A 82 -5.26 11.19 7.53
CA ALA A 82 -6.31 10.91 8.50
C ALA A 82 -5.77 10.23 9.78
N ALA A 83 -4.86 9.25 9.63
CA ALA A 83 -4.32 8.50 10.77
C ALA A 83 -3.15 9.20 11.49
N TRP A 84 -2.42 10.10 10.81
CA TRP A 84 -1.20 10.72 11.31
C TRP A 84 -1.32 11.39 12.69
N PRO A 85 -2.35 12.24 12.97
CA PRO A 85 -2.50 12.86 14.29
C PRO A 85 -2.61 11.84 15.42
N HIS A 86 -3.29 10.72 15.17
CA HIS A 86 -3.50 9.65 16.14
C HIS A 86 -2.20 8.90 16.42
N MET A 87 -1.42 8.57 15.37
CA MET A 87 -0.10 7.97 15.51
C MET A 87 0.89 8.88 16.25
N VAL A 88 0.85 10.20 15.98
CA VAL A 88 1.65 11.19 16.72
C VAL A 88 1.27 11.22 18.19
N ALA A 89 -0.02 11.25 18.52
CA ALA A 89 -0.51 11.27 19.90
C ALA A 89 -0.14 10.00 20.67
N GLN A 90 -0.22 8.82 20.03
CA GLN A 90 0.15 7.53 20.64
C GLN A 90 1.67 7.27 20.64
N LYS A 91 2.47 8.13 19.98
CA LYS A 91 3.94 8.00 19.81
C LYS A 91 4.33 6.63 19.24
N TYR A 92 3.59 6.17 18.26
CA TYR A 92 3.81 4.91 17.56
C TYR A 92 3.03 4.87 16.24
N GLY A 93 3.67 4.41 15.19
CA GLY A 93 3.02 4.13 13.90
C GLY A 93 3.94 3.35 12.96
N ARG A 94 3.34 2.48 12.16
CA ARG A 94 4.03 1.73 11.08
C ARG A 94 3.25 1.92 9.81
N ILE A 95 3.87 2.49 8.80
CA ILE A 95 3.23 2.83 7.53
C ILE A 95 3.96 2.12 6.41
N LEU A 96 3.25 1.31 5.65
CA LEU A 96 3.77 0.61 4.49
C LEU A 96 2.98 1.02 3.25
N MET A 97 3.67 1.59 2.27
CA MET A 97 3.08 2.00 0.99
C MET A 97 3.49 1.02 -0.10
N THR A 98 2.53 0.48 -0.84
CA THR A 98 2.83 -0.43 -1.96
C THR A 98 3.30 0.37 -3.17
N THR A 99 4.62 0.39 -3.39
CA THR A 99 5.26 0.88 -4.61
C THR A 99 5.33 -0.25 -5.67
N SER A 100 6.25 -0.20 -6.60
CA SER A 100 6.42 -1.21 -7.66
C SER A 100 7.78 -1.09 -8.31
N SER A 101 8.30 -2.19 -8.84
CA SER A 101 9.43 -2.18 -9.77
C SER A 101 9.21 -1.25 -10.97
N THR A 102 7.96 -1.13 -11.44
CA THR A 102 7.59 -0.14 -12.47
C THR A 102 7.87 1.30 -12.03
N GLY A 103 7.63 1.62 -10.76
CA GLY A 103 7.97 2.95 -10.22
C GLY A 103 9.47 3.18 -10.15
N LEU A 104 10.25 2.13 -9.83
CA LEU A 104 11.70 2.22 -9.64
C LEU A 104 12.47 2.22 -10.96
N TYR A 105 12.05 1.41 -11.93
CA TYR A 105 12.81 1.11 -13.15
C TYR A 105 12.04 1.42 -14.44
N GLY A 106 10.75 1.73 -14.34
CA GLY A 106 9.88 1.94 -15.49
C GLY A 106 9.32 0.65 -16.08
N ASN A 107 8.21 0.80 -16.82
CA ASN A 107 7.64 -0.26 -17.64
C ASN A 107 6.87 0.36 -18.82
N PHE A 108 6.97 -0.23 -19.99
CA PHE A 108 6.27 0.27 -21.18
C PHE A 108 4.75 0.28 -20.97
N GLY A 109 4.10 1.39 -21.33
CA GLY A 109 2.65 1.53 -21.22
C GLY A 109 2.12 1.92 -19.83
N GLN A 110 2.99 2.14 -18.84
CA GLN A 110 2.63 2.42 -17.45
C GLN A 110 3.17 3.76 -16.94
N SER A 111 3.18 4.79 -17.77
CA SER A 111 3.71 6.11 -17.38
C SER A 111 2.94 6.75 -16.22
N ASN A 112 1.61 6.60 -16.16
CA ASN A 112 0.76 7.01 -15.04
C ASN A 112 1.06 6.21 -13.75
N TYR A 113 1.09 4.89 -13.88
CA TYR A 113 1.34 3.98 -12.77
C TYR A 113 2.76 4.13 -12.21
N GLY A 114 3.78 4.17 -13.09
CA GLY A 114 5.17 4.38 -12.69
C GLY A 114 5.37 5.71 -11.96
N ALA A 115 4.79 6.80 -12.47
CA ALA A 115 4.82 8.10 -11.81
C ALA A 115 4.19 8.05 -10.41
N ALA A 116 2.99 7.46 -10.28
CA ALA A 116 2.29 7.31 -9.01
C ALA A 116 3.10 6.48 -8.00
N LYS A 117 3.67 5.36 -8.44
CA LYS A 117 4.43 4.45 -7.58
C LYS A 117 5.78 5.01 -7.12
N LEU A 118 6.46 5.79 -7.96
CA LEU A 118 7.68 6.48 -7.53
C LEU A 118 7.37 7.67 -6.62
N ALA A 119 6.25 8.35 -6.83
CA ALA A 119 5.81 9.43 -5.94
C ALA A 119 5.58 8.94 -4.50
N LEU A 120 5.10 7.70 -4.30
CA LEU A 120 4.99 7.09 -2.96
C LEU A 120 6.35 6.93 -2.28
N VAL A 121 7.42 6.66 -3.04
CA VAL A 121 8.79 6.60 -2.49
C VAL A 121 9.21 7.99 -1.99
N GLY A 122 8.96 9.05 -2.76
CA GLY A 122 9.23 10.43 -2.33
C GLY A 122 8.44 10.82 -1.07
N LEU A 123 7.16 10.44 -1.01
CA LEU A 123 6.31 10.65 0.16
C LEU A 123 6.86 9.90 1.38
N MET A 124 7.20 8.62 1.24
CA MET A 124 7.81 7.80 2.28
C MET A 124 9.08 8.42 2.83
N GLN A 125 9.99 8.88 1.96
CA GLN A 125 11.26 9.49 2.35
C GLN A 125 11.05 10.71 3.28
N THR A 126 10.06 11.54 2.98
CA THR A 126 9.75 12.75 3.75
C THR A 126 9.04 12.42 5.05
N LEU A 127 8.00 11.59 4.99
CA LEU A 127 7.22 11.22 6.18
C LEU A 127 8.03 10.43 7.20
N ALA A 128 9.01 9.64 6.78
CA ALA A 128 9.92 8.95 7.68
C ALA A 128 10.76 9.93 8.53
N LEU A 129 11.17 11.07 7.95
CA LEU A 129 11.88 12.13 8.68
C LEU A 129 10.95 12.87 9.65
N GLU A 130 9.74 13.21 9.21
CA GLU A 130 8.74 13.90 10.04
C GLU A 130 8.25 13.03 11.20
N GLY A 131 8.15 11.72 10.97
CA GLY A 131 7.68 10.72 11.94
C GLY A 131 8.70 10.31 12.99
N ALA A 132 10.00 10.52 12.74
CA ALA A 132 11.09 9.98 13.55
C ALA A 132 10.97 10.27 15.06
N LYS A 133 10.64 11.51 15.43
CA LYS A 133 10.49 11.92 16.84
C LYS A 133 9.25 11.32 17.54
N HIS A 134 8.38 10.66 16.80
CA HIS A 134 7.14 10.06 17.30
C HIS A 134 7.12 8.53 17.16
N ASP A 135 8.26 7.90 16.87
CA ASP A 135 8.36 6.46 16.53
C ASP A 135 7.38 6.03 15.41
N ILE A 136 7.16 6.92 14.45
CA ILE A 136 6.41 6.59 13.23
C ILE A 136 7.42 6.20 12.17
N ARG A 137 7.40 4.92 11.77
CA ARG A 137 8.28 4.35 10.74
C ARG A 137 7.52 4.19 9.44
N VAL A 138 8.12 4.63 8.35
CA VAL A 138 7.47 4.65 7.02
C VAL A 138 8.35 3.96 6.02
N ASN A 139 7.78 2.96 5.32
CA ASN A 139 8.49 2.14 4.35
C ASN A 139 7.66 1.98 3.07
N CYS A 140 8.32 1.51 2.02
CA CYS A 140 7.68 1.06 0.79
C CYS A 140 7.88 -0.43 0.59
N LEU A 141 6.89 -1.08 -0.02
CA LEU A 141 6.96 -2.47 -0.49
C LEU A 141 6.79 -2.46 -2.01
N ALA A 142 7.75 -3.04 -2.72
CA ALA A 142 7.68 -3.29 -4.17
C ALA A 142 7.43 -4.79 -4.41
N PRO A 143 6.17 -5.25 -4.39
CA PRO A 143 5.86 -6.67 -4.51
C PRO A 143 5.88 -7.12 -5.97
N THR A 144 6.32 -8.35 -6.20
CA THR A 144 6.09 -9.10 -7.43
C THR A 144 5.26 -10.33 -7.07
N ALA A 145 3.99 -10.35 -7.45
CA ALA A 145 3.06 -11.41 -7.12
C ALA A 145 2.09 -11.70 -8.26
N ALA A 146 1.73 -12.97 -8.41
CA ALA A 146 0.69 -13.41 -9.34
C ALA A 146 -0.68 -13.01 -8.78
N THR A 147 -1.33 -12.08 -9.44
CA THR A 147 -2.64 -11.57 -9.09
C THR A 147 -3.47 -11.35 -10.35
N ARG A 148 -4.72 -10.96 -10.22
CA ARG A 148 -5.54 -10.55 -11.37
C ARG A 148 -4.91 -9.41 -12.19
N MET A 149 -4.02 -8.61 -11.60
CA MET A 149 -3.29 -7.54 -12.30
C MET A 149 -2.14 -8.07 -13.19
N THR A 150 -1.63 -9.27 -12.90
CA THR A 150 -0.52 -9.91 -13.62
C THR A 150 -0.95 -11.10 -14.46
N GLU A 151 -2.24 -11.42 -14.48
CA GLU A 151 -2.81 -12.51 -15.25
C GLU A 151 -2.51 -12.33 -16.75
N GLY A 152 -1.98 -13.38 -17.39
CA GLY A 152 -1.61 -13.38 -18.81
C GLY A 152 -0.31 -12.64 -19.16
N LEU A 153 0.43 -12.07 -18.19
CA LEU A 153 1.69 -11.37 -18.43
C LEU A 153 2.92 -12.28 -18.36
N LEU A 154 2.81 -13.40 -17.64
CA LEU A 154 3.92 -14.33 -17.39
C LEU A 154 3.50 -15.77 -17.66
N PRO A 155 4.45 -16.68 -17.99
CA PRO A 155 4.19 -18.11 -18.11
C PRO A 155 3.61 -18.70 -16.81
N PRO A 156 2.73 -19.74 -16.89
CA PRO A 156 2.10 -20.34 -15.73
C PRO A 156 3.09 -20.82 -14.66
N GLU A 157 4.20 -21.45 -15.05
CA GLU A 157 5.23 -21.93 -14.15
C GLU A 157 5.92 -20.80 -13.35
N VAL A 158 6.01 -19.60 -13.91
CA VAL A 158 6.53 -18.41 -13.20
C VAL A 158 5.48 -17.87 -12.25
N LEU A 159 4.20 -17.85 -12.66
CA LEU A 159 3.09 -17.40 -11.81
C LEU A 159 2.94 -18.27 -10.55
N GLU A 160 3.18 -19.58 -10.65
CA GLU A 160 3.16 -20.50 -9.50
C GLU A 160 4.21 -20.14 -8.42
N LEU A 161 5.37 -19.63 -8.81
CA LEU A 161 6.41 -19.17 -7.88
C LEU A 161 6.07 -17.82 -7.25
N LEU A 162 5.28 -17.00 -7.93
CA LEU A 162 4.92 -15.64 -7.52
C LEU A 162 3.63 -15.59 -6.69
N ARG A 163 3.37 -16.60 -5.86
CA ARG A 163 2.19 -16.59 -4.99
C ARG A 163 2.16 -15.36 -4.08
N PRO A 164 0.99 -14.71 -3.90
CA PRO A 164 0.87 -13.53 -3.03
C PRO A 164 1.38 -13.76 -1.61
N GLU A 165 1.27 -14.99 -1.10
CA GLU A 165 1.76 -15.37 0.22
C GLU A 165 3.27 -15.20 0.37
N ALA A 166 4.03 -15.33 -0.72
CA ALA A 166 5.49 -15.12 -0.72
C ALA A 166 5.90 -13.65 -0.44
N VAL A 167 4.96 -12.71 -0.54
CA VAL A 167 5.20 -11.28 -0.23
C VAL A 167 4.94 -10.97 1.25
N VAL A 168 4.13 -11.78 1.92
CA VAL A 168 3.70 -11.52 3.31
C VAL A 168 4.85 -11.33 4.29
N PRO A 169 5.97 -12.09 4.27
CA PRO A 169 7.08 -11.87 5.19
C PRO A 169 7.67 -10.45 5.08
N ALA A 170 7.86 -9.91 3.87
CA ALA A 170 8.36 -8.55 3.68
C ALA A 170 7.36 -7.50 4.17
N MET A 171 6.05 -7.73 3.96
CA MET A 171 5.01 -6.86 4.50
C MET A 171 5.08 -6.84 6.04
N LEU A 172 5.21 -7.99 6.68
CA LEU A 172 5.32 -8.08 8.15
C LEU A 172 6.57 -7.36 8.67
N VAL A 173 7.72 -7.51 8.01
CA VAL A 173 8.94 -6.76 8.34
C VAL A 173 8.69 -5.25 8.26
N GLY A 174 7.95 -4.79 7.25
CA GLY A 174 7.64 -3.37 7.06
C GLY A 174 6.71 -2.76 8.10
N VAL A 175 5.97 -3.59 8.88
CA VAL A 175 4.98 -3.13 9.87
C VAL A 175 5.18 -3.70 11.29
N CYS A 176 6.17 -4.54 11.54
CA CYS A 176 6.43 -5.07 12.87
C CYS A 176 6.97 -3.98 13.82
N GLN A 177 7.05 -4.30 15.12
CA GLN A 177 7.54 -3.37 16.13
C GLN A 177 8.92 -2.80 15.80
N ASP A 178 9.83 -3.67 15.32
CA ASP A 178 11.20 -3.33 14.97
C ASP A 178 11.39 -3.06 13.47
N ALA A 179 10.31 -2.71 12.77
CA ALA A 179 10.35 -2.38 11.35
C ALA A 179 11.47 -1.37 11.03
N PRO A 180 12.14 -1.48 9.90
CA PRO A 180 13.04 -0.42 9.43
C PRO A 180 12.26 0.88 9.19
N THR A 181 12.95 1.95 8.81
CA THR A 181 12.32 3.15 8.29
C THR A 181 13.08 3.67 7.08
N ARG A 182 12.41 4.33 6.15
CA ARG A 182 12.98 4.83 4.88
C ARG A 182 13.51 3.73 3.96
N THR A 183 12.94 2.54 4.05
CA THR A 183 13.38 1.36 3.30
C THR A 183 12.39 1.03 2.19
N ILE A 184 12.90 0.60 1.04
CA ILE A 184 12.11 -0.01 -0.02
C ILE A 184 12.39 -1.51 0.05
N LEU A 185 11.37 -2.30 0.39
CA LEU A 185 11.47 -3.76 0.43
C LEU A 185 10.97 -4.31 -0.91
N CYS A 186 11.83 -4.96 -1.67
CA CYS A 186 11.43 -5.71 -2.85
C CYS A 186 11.16 -7.16 -2.46
N ALA A 187 10.03 -7.71 -2.87
CA ALA A 187 9.63 -9.06 -2.47
C ALA A 187 8.87 -9.80 -3.57
N GLY A 188 9.29 -11.03 -3.86
CA GLY A 188 8.62 -11.91 -4.81
C GLY A 188 9.31 -13.26 -4.93
N ALA A 189 8.56 -14.33 -5.20
CA ALA A 189 9.09 -15.70 -5.36
C ALA A 189 10.02 -16.18 -4.24
N GLY A 190 9.83 -15.69 -3.01
CA GLY A 190 10.69 -16.04 -1.87
C GLY A 190 12.02 -15.26 -1.81
N THR A 191 12.25 -14.30 -2.71
CA THR A 191 13.40 -13.38 -2.69
C THR A 191 13.00 -12.07 -2.01
N TYR A 192 13.90 -11.54 -1.17
CA TYR A 192 13.70 -10.30 -0.43
C TYR A 192 14.95 -9.44 -0.51
N GLU A 193 14.81 -8.18 -0.94
CA GLU A 193 15.91 -7.21 -1.10
C GLU A 193 15.51 -5.84 -0.52
#